data_18ec31686623dc867ac2bd37b7d2f043
#
_entry.id   18ec31686623dc867ac2bd37b7d2f043
#
_cell.length_a   1.000
_cell.length_b   1.000
_cell.length_c   1.000
_cell.angle_alpha   90.00
_cell.angle_beta   90.00
_cell.angle_gamma   90.00
#
_symmetry.space_group_name_H-M   'P 1'
#
loop_
_entity.id
_entity.type
_entity.pdbx_description
1 polymer ?
#
loop_
_entity_poly.entity_id
_entity_poly.type
_entity_poly.pdbx_seq_one_letter_code
_entity_poly.pdbx_strand_id
1 'polypeptide(L)'
;MGFDGAKLALYLGDCLAVILRDDRPGLPFPGHWDLPGGGREGDETPLACALRECQEELGLAVPEEAVIWRAPFDEAGRTKWFFVARLPERATADIVFGDEGQRWSLMTEDAFLSHPQAVPAFQDRLRVYLSGDPGGG
;
A
#
# COMPACT_ATOMS: atom_id res chain seq x y z
N MET A 1 -14.68 -3.27 15.63
CA MET A 1 -13.91 -2.03 15.70
C MET A 1 -13.85 -1.35 14.35
N GLY A 2 -14.07 -0.06 14.33
CA GLY A 2 -14.02 0.70 13.11
C GLY A 2 -12.59 0.93 12.61
N PHE A 3 -12.45 1.11 11.33
CA PHE A 3 -11.21 1.55 10.71
C PHE A 3 -11.57 2.42 9.51
N ASP A 4 -10.63 3.25 9.06
CA ASP A 4 -10.91 4.25 8.02
C ASP A 4 -10.28 3.93 6.67
N GLY A 5 -9.24 3.12 6.66
CA GLY A 5 -8.59 2.73 5.43
C GLY A 5 -7.49 1.72 5.65
N ALA A 6 -6.93 1.23 4.55
CA ALA A 6 -5.88 0.22 4.59
C ALA A 6 -4.93 0.37 3.40
N LYS A 7 -3.65 0.15 3.64
CA LYS A 7 -2.60 0.17 2.62
C LYS A 7 -1.88 -1.17 2.58
N LEU A 8 -1.36 -1.50 1.42
CA LEU A 8 -0.64 -2.76 1.19
C LEU A 8 0.75 -2.47 0.62
N ALA A 9 1.78 -2.82 1.38
CA ALA A 9 3.12 -2.85 0.82
C ALA A 9 3.28 -4.17 0.09
N LEU A 10 3.12 -4.15 -1.22
CA LEU A 10 3.14 -5.34 -2.06
C LEU A 10 4.50 -5.51 -2.71
N TYR A 11 5.21 -6.55 -2.31
CA TYR A 11 6.46 -6.93 -2.96
C TYR A 11 6.16 -7.85 -4.13
N LEU A 12 6.73 -7.50 -5.28
CA LEU A 12 6.74 -8.38 -6.46
C LEU A 12 8.20 -8.81 -6.63
N GLY A 13 8.53 -9.99 -6.14
CA GLY A 13 9.94 -10.33 -5.94
C GLY A 13 10.54 -9.45 -4.86
N ASP A 14 11.61 -8.75 -5.18
CA ASP A 14 12.33 -7.91 -4.22
C ASP A 14 11.93 -6.43 -4.25
N CYS A 15 11.01 -6.05 -5.13
CA CYS A 15 10.62 -4.64 -5.27
C CYS A 15 9.18 -4.39 -4.88
N LEU A 16 8.95 -3.20 -4.34
CA LEU A 16 7.59 -2.74 -4.00
C LEU A 16 6.88 -2.24 -5.25
N ALA A 17 5.60 -2.57 -5.38
CA ALA A 17 4.74 -1.95 -6.38
C ALA A 17 4.26 -0.60 -5.83
N VAL A 18 4.55 0.47 -6.54
CA VAL A 18 4.23 1.83 -6.10
C VAL A 18 3.42 2.55 -7.15
N ILE A 19 2.63 3.54 -6.71
CA ILE A 19 1.74 4.30 -7.58
C ILE A 19 2.04 5.78 -7.39
N LEU A 20 2.24 6.49 -8.48
CA LEU A 20 2.47 7.93 -8.44
C LEU A 20 1.12 8.65 -8.39
N ARG A 21 0.88 9.39 -7.32
CA ARG A 21 -0.36 10.15 -7.16
C ARG A 21 -0.49 11.22 -8.23
N ASP A 22 -1.75 11.54 -8.58
CA ASP A 22 -2.02 12.67 -9.46
C ASP A 22 -1.43 13.94 -8.87
N ASP A 23 -1.02 14.86 -9.74
CA ASP A 23 -0.45 16.14 -9.33
C ASP A 23 -1.47 17.22 -9.63
N ARG A 24 -2.41 17.40 -8.69
CA ARG A 24 -3.48 18.40 -8.85
C ARG A 24 -3.77 19.08 -7.51
N PRO A 25 -4.29 20.32 -7.55
CA PRO A 25 -4.62 21.06 -6.32
C PRO A 25 -5.65 20.33 -5.47
N GLY A 26 -5.50 20.41 -4.15
CA GLY A 26 -6.45 19.84 -3.21
C GLY A 26 -6.22 18.38 -2.87
N LEU A 27 -5.36 17.69 -3.61
CA LEU A 27 -5.01 16.31 -3.33
C LEU A 27 -3.88 16.27 -2.30
N PRO A 28 -4.00 15.49 -1.20
CA PRO A 28 -2.88 15.33 -0.25
C PRO A 28 -1.68 14.70 -0.93
N PHE A 29 -0.49 15.23 -0.66
CA PHE A 29 0.75 14.73 -1.23
C PHE A 29 0.69 14.54 -2.74
N PRO A 30 0.35 15.60 -3.52
CA PRO A 30 0.28 15.46 -4.98
C PRO A 30 1.63 15.08 -5.56
N GLY A 31 1.62 14.23 -6.58
CA GLY A 31 2.86 13.80 -7.24
C GLY A 31 3.80 12.98 -6.38
N HIS A 32 3.31 12.43 -5.27
CA HIS A 32 4.11 11.57 -4.38
C HIS A 32 3.87 10.10 -4.70
N TRP A 33 4.88 9.29 -4.41
CA TRP A 33 4.79 7.85 -4.52
C TRP A 33 4.00 7.28 -3.36
N ASP A 34 2.99 6.49 -3.68
CA ASP A 34 2.03 5.89 -2.78
C ASP A 34 2.12 4.37 -2.88
N LEU A 35 1.51 3.70 -1.92
CA LEU A 35 1.32 2.25 -1.95
C LEU A 35 -0.14 1.94 -2.28
N PRO A 36 -0.43 0.75 -2.85
CA PRO A 36 -1.82 0.36 -3.10
C PRO A 36 -2.65 0.42 -1.82
N GLY A 37 -3.90 0.83 -1.96
CA GLY A 37 -4.81 0.90 -0.83
C GLY A 37 -5.65 2.16 -0.87
N GLY A 38 -6.59 2.26 0.08
CA GLY A 38 -7.49 3.40 0.14
C GLY A 38 -8.49 3.30 1.27
N GLY A 39 -9.60 4.00 1.11
CA GLY A 39 -10.63 4.10 2.14
C GLY A 39 -11.53 2.88 2.21
N ARG A 40 -12.06 2.65 3.41
CA ARG A 40 -13.01 1.59 3.66
C ARG A 40 -14.32 1.83 2.91
N GLU A 41 -14.89 0.76 2.38
CA GLU A 41 -16.22 0.77 1.79
C GLU A 41 -17.11 -0.24 2.51
N GLY A 42 -18.31 0.21 2.92
CA GLY A 42 -19.28 -0.67 3.56
C GLY A 42 -18.75 -1.39 4.78
N ASP A 43 -19.07 -2.67 4.87
CA ASP A 43 -18.73 -3.51 6.03
C ASP A 43 -17.47 -4.33 5.82
N GLU A 44 -16.63 -4.00 4.85
CA GLU A 44 -15.44 -4.79 4.59
C GLU A 44 -14.47 -4.76 5.77
N THR A 45 -13.70 -5.85 5.90
CA THR A 45 -12.62 -5.92 6.88
C THR A 45 -11.42 -5.11 6.38
N PRO A 46 -10.47 -4.77 7.28
CA PRO A 46 -9.25 -4.09 6.83
C PRO A 46 -8.51 -4.83 5.70
N LEU A 47 -8.39 -6.16 5.81
CA LEU A 47 -7.72 -6.93 4.77
C LEU A 47 -8.49 -6.88 3.45
N ALA A 48 -9.82 -7.06 3.51
CA ALA A 48 -10.64 -6.99 2.30
C ALA A 48 -10.52 -5.62 1.64
N CYS A 49 -10.45 -4.56 2.44
CA CYS A 49 -10.27 -3.19 1.93
C CYS A 49 -8.94 -3.07 1.16
N ALA A 50 -7.84 -3.51 1.76
CA ALA A 50 -6.53 -3.43 1.12
C ALA A 50 -6.48 -4.22 -0.17
N LEU A 51 -7.01 -5.44 -0.17
CA LEU A 51 -6.96 -6.31 -1.34
C LEU A 51 -7.89 -5.81 -2.46
N ARG A 52 -9.05 -5.27 -2.11
CA ARG A 52 -9.95 -4.68 -3.10
C ARG A 52 -9.32 -3.49 -3.79
N GLU A 53 -8.74 -2.57 -3.00
CA GLU A 53 -8.09 -1.39 -3.55
C GLU A 53 -6.91 -1.76 -4.45
N CYS A 54 -6.12 -2.76 -4.04
CA CYS A 54 -5.00 -3.22 -4.85
C CYS A 54 -5.50 -3.76 -6.20
N GLN A 55 -6.59 -4.51 -6.20
CA GLN A 55 -7.16 -5.02 -7.44
C GLN A 55 -7.68 -3.90 -8.34
N GLU A 56 -8.32 -2.89 -7.76
CA GLU A 56 -8.79 -1.73 -8.53
C GLU A 56 -7.64 -0.95 -9.12
N GLU A 57 -6.56 -0.77 -8.38
CA GLU A 57 -5.44 0.09 -8.77
C GLU A 57 -4.43 -0.60 -9.67
N LEU A 58 -4.15 -1.87 -9.43
CA LEU A 58 -3.11 -2.62 -10.15
C LEU A 58 -3.63 -3.84 -10.91
N GLY A 59 -4.92 -4.17 -10.80
CA GLY A 59 -5.49 -5.33 -11.48
C GLY A 59 -5.00 -6.66 -10.93
N LEU A 60 -4.37 -6.66 -9.75
CA LEU A 60 -3.84 -7.88 -9.17
C LEU A 60 -4.77 -8.42 -8.08
N ALA A 61 -5.12 -9.69 -8.20
CA ALA A 61 -5.85 -10.41 -7.17
C ALA A 61 -4.82 -11.05 -6.22
N VAL A 62 -4.56 -10.36 -5.11
CA VAL A 62 -3.59 -10.86 -4.12
C VAL A 62 -4.32 -11.82 -3.19
N PRO A 63 -3.88 -13.08 -3.07
CA PRO A 63 -4.51 -14.02 -2.15
C PRO A 63 -4.17 -13.66 -0.71
N GLU A 64 -5.08 -13.96 0.22
CA GLU A 64 -4.86 -13.64 1.62
C GLU A 64 -3.59 -14.32 2.17
N GLU A 65 -3.27 -15.51 1.67
CA GLU A 65 -2.08 -16.26 2.10
C GLU A 65 -0.77 -15.55 1.76
N ALA A 66 -0.80 -14.60 0.83
CA ALA A 66 0.39 -13.82 0.47
C ALA A 66 0.71 -12.74 1.50
N VAL A 67 -0.25 -12.42 2.39
CA VAL A 67 -0.06 -11.39 3.43
C VAL A 67 0.76 -11.98 4.57
N ILE A 68 1.89 -11.34 4.86
CA ILE A 68 2.87 -11.85 5.83
C ILE A 68 2.99 -10.97 7.08
N TRP A 69 2.41 -9.78 7.08
CA TRP A 69 2.48 -8.89 8.24
C TRP A 69 1.32 -7.89 8.20
N ARG A 70 0.85 -7.47 9.37
CA ARG A 70 -0.23 -6.48 9.49
C ARG A 70 -0.13 -5.73 10.80
N ALA A 71 -0.52 -4.46 10.79
CA ALA A 71 -0.62 -3.66 12.00
C ALA A 71 -1.56 -2.48 11.78
N PRO A 72 -2.29 -2.05 12.83
CA PRO A 72 -3.04 -0.81 12.77
C PRO A 72 -2.15 0.36 13.17
N PHE A 73 -2.48 1.54 12.64
CA PHE A 73 -1.80 2.78 12.98
C PHE A 73 -2.84 3.87 13.22
N ASP A 74 -2.57 4.72 14.19
CA ASP A 74 -3.40 5.89 14.44
C ASP A 74 -2.89 7.05 13.60
N GLU A 75 -3.82 7.71 12.90
CA GLU A 75 -3.50 8.84 12.05
C GLU A 75 -4.54 9.92 12.30
N ALA A 76 -4.20 10.88 13.16
CA ALA A 76 -5.09 11.98 13.53
C ALA A 76 -6.45 11.49 14.04
N GLY A 77 -6.44 10.48 14.90
CA GLY A 77 -7.65 9.91 15.47
C GLY A 77 -8.36 8.88 14.59
N ARG A 78 -7.79 8.60 13.41
CA ARG A 78 -8.34 7.60 12.50
C ARG A 78 -7.48 6.35 12.52
N THR A 79 -8.10 5.19 12.39
CA THR A 79 -7.38 3.91 12.36
C THR A 79 -7.12 3.51 10.93
N LYS A 80 -5.85 3.35 10.60
CA LYS A 80 -5.39 2.91 9.27
C LYS A 80 -4.62 1.62 9.43
N TRP A 81 -4.97 0.61 8.64
CA TRP A 81 -4.26 -0.66 8.66
C TRP A 81 -3.17 -0.67 7.60
N PHE A 82 -2.07 -1.36 7.90
CA PHE A 82 -0.95 -1.50 6.99
C PHE A 82 -0.61 -2.99 6.89
N PHE A 83 -0.62 -3.49 5.67
CA PHE A 83 -0.34 -4.89 5.38
C PHE A 83 0.91 -5.01 4.52
N VAL A 84 1.63 -6.11 4.68
CA VAL A 84 2.74 -6.46 3.79
C VAL A 84 2.43 -7.79 3.15
N ALA A 85 2.58 -7.87 1.84
CA ALA A 85 2.36 -9.11 1.08
C ALA A 85 3.49 -9.32 0.08
N ARG A 86 3.70 -10.57 -0.30
CA ARG A 86 4.72 -10.92 -1.30
C ARG A 86 4.13 -11.83 -2.36
N LEU A 87 4.39 -11.47 -3.62
CA LEU A 87 4.09 -12.30 -4.77
C LEU A 87 5.38 -12.52 -5.56
N PRO A 88 5.44 -13.57 -6.40
CA PRO A 88 6.60 -13.76 -7.26
C PRO A 88 6.78 -12.58 -8.23
N GLU A 89 8.00 -12.34 -8.66
CA GLU A 89 8.31 -11.28 -9.60
C GLU A 89 7.49 -11.40 -10.89
N ARG A 90 7.18 -12.63 -11.32
CA ARG A 90 6.39 -12.84 -12.54
C ARG A 90 4.99 -12.24 -12.48
N ALA A 91 4.46 -11.98 -11.28
CA ALA A 91 3.16 -11.34 -11.13
C ALA A 91 3.14 -9.93 -11.70
N THR A 92 4.31 -9.31 -11.87
CA THR A 92 4.43 -7.99 -12.50
C THR A 92 3.80 -7.96 -13.89
N ALA A 93 3.89 -9.07 -14.62
CA ALA A 93 3.31 -9.15 -15.97
C ALA A 93 1.79 -9.10 -15.98
N ASP A 94 1.15 -9.34 -14.84
CA ASP A 94 -0.30 -9.35 -14.72
C ASP A 94 -0.89 -8.00 -14.33
N ILE A 95 -0.04 -6.99 -14.08
CA ILE A 95 -0.52 -5.67 -13.66
C ILE A 95 -1.30 -5.01 -14.78
N VAL A 96 -2.50 -4.53 -14.44
CA VAL A 96 -3.32 -3.68 -15.31
C VAL A 96 -3.63 -2.43 -14.48
N PHE A 97 -2.95 -1.34 -14.81
CA PHE A 97 -3.09 -0.10 -14.05
C PHE A 97 -4.50 0.46 -14.18
N GLY A 98 -5.08 0.88 -13.06
CA GLY A 98 -6.43 1.44 -13.02
C GLY A 98 -6.48 2.91 -13.43
N ASP A 99 -7.60 3.56 -13.06
CA ASP A 99 -7.90 4.92 -13.53
C ASP A 99 -7.34 6.03 -12.63
N GLU A 100 -6.93 5.70 -11.42
CA GLU A 100 -6.42 6.70 -10.47
C GLU A 100 -4.90 6.67 -10.42
N GLY A 101 -4.30 7.86 -10.33
CA GLY A 101 -2.85 8.01 -10.32
C GLY A 101 -2.28 8.20 -11.72
N GLN A 102 -1.03 8.63 -11.79
CA GLN A 102 -0.37 8.92 -13.06
C GLN A 102 0.22 7.66 -13.70
N ARG A 103 0.79 6.78 -12.88
CA ARG A 103 1.41 5.54 -13.35
C ARG A 103 1.82 4.70 -12.14
N TRP A 104 2.16 3.44 -12.40
CA TRP A 104 2.76 2.56 -11.40
C TRP A 104 4.23 2.33 -11.74
N SER A 105 4.99 1.85 -10.76
CA SER A 105 6.39 1.49 -10.97
C SER A 105 6.81 0.45 -9.94
N LEU A 106 8.00 -0.08 -10.09
CA LEU A 106 8.64 -0.92 -9.08
C LEU A 106 9.75 -0.10 -8.43
N MET A 107 9.91 -0.28 -7.12
CA MET A 107 10.89 0.47 -6.36
C MET A 107 11.48 -0.42 -5.27
N THR A 108 12.80 -0.39 -5.09
CA THR A 108 13.41 -1.12 -3.98
C THR A 108 13.00 -0.50 -2.66
N GLU A 109 13.12 -1.24 -1.56
CA GLU A 109 12.86 -0.70 -0.23
C GLU A 109 13.66 0.56 0.02
N ASP A 110 14.96 0.52 -0.26
CA ASP A 110 15.85 1.65 -0.02
C ASP A 110 15.44 2.87 -0.84
N ALA A 111 15.07 2.66 -2.09
CA ALA A 111 14.62 3.75 -2.96
C ALA A 111 13.33 4.39 -2.42
N PHE A 112 12.38 3.58 -1.97
CA PHE A 112 11.12 4.09 -1.42
C PHE A 112 11.36 4.83 -0.10
N LEU A 113 12.17 4.25 0.79
CA LEU A 113 12.41 4.83 2.10
C LEU A 113 13.21 6.13 2.05
N SER A 114 14.05 6.31 1.04
CA SER A 114 14.86 7.52 0.88
C SER A 114 14.28 8.52 -0.11
N HIS A 115 13.16 8.19 -0.75
CA HIS A 115 12.58 9.04 -1.78
C HIS A 115 11.99 10.31 -1.17
N PRO A 116 12.41 11.50 -1.62
CA PRO A 116 11.89 12.76 -1.05
C PRO A 116 10.41 13.00 -1.36
N GLN A 117 9.87 12.31 -2.36
CA GLN A 117 8.47 12.43 -2.73
C GLN A 117 7.74 11.09 -2.59
N ALA A 118 8.02 10.35 -1.54
CA ALA A 118 7.18 9.23 -1.12
C ALA A 118 6.36 9.70 0.09
N VAL A 119 5.14 9.18 0.24
CA VAL A 119 4.26 9.59 1.34
C VAL A 119 4.92 9.22 2.67
N PRO A 120 5.22 10.20 3.53
CA PRO A 120 6.03 9.94 4.74
C PRO A 120 5.44 8.92 5.70
N ALA A 121 4.12 8.92 5.88
CA ALA A 121 3.47 7.96 6.77
C ALA A 121 3.75 6.51 6.33
N PHE A 122 3.83 6.26 5.02
CA PHE A 122 4.05 4.91 4.51
C PHE A 122 5.52 4.50 4.62
N GLN A 123 6.42 5.46 4.50
CA GLN A 123 7.83 5.21 4.78
C GLN A 123 8.01 4.79 6.24
N ASP A 124 7.34 5.49 7.17
CA ASP A 124 7.43 5.18 8.59
C ASP A 124 6.85 3.81 8.92
N ARG A 125 5.71 3.47 8.34
CA ARG A 125 5.06 2.17 8.58
C ARG A 125 5.87 1.02 8.00
N LEU A 126 6.47 1.23 6.84
CA LEU A 126 7.36 0.23 6.26
C LEU A 126 8.58 0.00 7.15
N ARG A 127 9.13 1.07 7.75
CA ARG A 127 10.24 0.94 8.69
C ARG A 127 9.86 0.12 9.93
N VAL A 128 8.63 0.27 10.42
CA VAL A 128 8.15 -0.55 11.54
C VAL A 128 8.19 -2.03 11.17
N TYR A 129 7.68 -2.38 9.99
CA TYR A 129 7.76 -3.75 9.51
C TYR A 129 9.21 -4.23 9.40
N LEU A 130 10.07 -3.43 8.79
CA LEU A 130 11.48 -3.82 8.56
C LEU A 130 12.29 -3.89 9.85
N SER A 131 11.84 -3.24 10.92
CA SER A 131 12.53 -3.30 12.22
C SER A 131 12.36 -4.64 12.93
N GLY A 132 11.53 -5.54 12.39
CA GLY A 132 11.24 -6.81 13.02
C GLY A 132 10.11 -6.75 14.03
N ASP A 133 9.35 -5.65 14.04
CA ASP A 133 8.17 -5.54 14.90
C ASP A 133 7.19 -6.66 14.53
N PRO A 134 6.61 -7.38 15.52
CA PRO A 134 5.71 -8.49 15.21
C PRO A 134 4.37 -8.05 14.60
N GLY A 135 4.08 -6.74 14.61
CA GLY A 135 2.80 -6.23 14.13
C GLY A 135 1.71 -6.37 15.17
N GLY A 136 0.51 -5.94 14.79
CA GLY A 136 -0.64 -5.98 15.67
C GLY A 136 -1.80 -6.71 15.04
N GLY A 137 -2.65 -7.22 15.84
CA GLY A 137 -3.88 -7.81 15.44
C GLY A 137 -3.88 -9.20 14.97
#